data_0a059261dec19b154a95ac749aaaeaa3
#
_entry.id   0a059261dec19b154a95ac749aaaeaa3
#
_cell.length_a   1.000
_cell.length_b   1.000
_cell.length_c   1.000
_cell.angle_alpha   90.00
_cell.angle_beta   90.00
_cell.angle_gamma   90.00
#
_symmetry.space_group_name_H-M   'P 1'
#
loop_
_entity.id
_entity.type
_entity.pdbx_description
1 polymer ?
#
loop_
_entity_poly.entity_id
_entity_poly.type
_entity_poly.pdbx_seq_one_letter_code
_entity_poly.pdbx_strand_id
1 'polypeptide(L)'
;MSPTINLWMKPKDFIKFCSNLEYYSQCKLEFLDSSLFLSSPERYPVASLDDIIIYFLHYASEEDARQKWEERTKRINYDNIRCILSERDGCTHTDLESFAKLPYPTVSLVHHPISDIPNTCYIRGFEGQKQLCNIMEFKKGQYFGQKYFDDFDFVNFLNK
;
A
#
# COMPACT_ATOMS: atom_id res chain seq x y z
N MET A 1 3.63 0.44 -14.27
CA MET A 1 3.02 -0.56 -13.34
C MET A 1 3.69 -0.36 -11.99
N SER A 2 2.90 -0.32 -10.91
CA SER A 2 3.44 -0.09 -9.55
C SER A 2 4.43 -1.19 -9.14
N PRO A 3 5.58 -0.87 -8.52
CA PRO A 3 6.49 -1.86 -7.97
C PRO A 3 5.87 -2.62 -6.79
N THR A 4 4.92 -1.99 -6.08
CA THR A 4 4.30 -2.53 -4.86
C THR A 4 3.05 -3.38 -5.10
N ILE A 5 2.67 -3.66 -6.35
CA ILE A 5 1.53 -4.52 -6.65
C ILE A 5 1.77 -5.95 -6.13
N ASN A 6 0.79 -6.54 -5.47
CA ASN A 6 0.87 -7.86 -4.82
C ASN A 6 1.91 -7.93 -3.67
N LEU A 7 2.27 -6.80 -3.13
CA LEU A 7 3.12 -6.69 -1.95
C LEU A 7 2.34 -6.07 -0.81
N TRP A 8 2.83 -6.31 0.40
CA TRP A 8 2.34 -5.63 1.59
C TRP A 8 3.53 -5.07 2.38
N MET A 9 3.33 -3.90 2.93
CA MET A 9 4.23 -3.23 3.87
C MET A 9 3.40 -2.67 5.01
N LYS A 10 3.96 -2.59 6.19
CA LYS A 10 3.34 -1.79 7.25
C LYS A 10 3.24 -0.33 6.81
N PRO A 11 2.24 0.43 7.28
CA PRO A 11 2.08 1.83 6.87
C PRO A 11 3.35 2.67 6.99
N LYS A 12 4.08 2.55 8.10
CA LYS A 12 5.35 3.26 8.32
C LYS A 12 6.43 2.91 7.29
N ASP A 13 6.56 1.61 6.97
CA ASP A 13 7.54 1.13 5.99
C ASP A 13 7.15 1.60 4.58
N PHE A 14 5.86 1.59 4.24
CA PHE A 14 5.36 2.10 2.97
C PHE A 14 5.60 3.62 2.82
N ILE A 15 5.33 4.41 3.86
CA ILE A 15 5.59 5.85 3.86
C ILE A 15 7.08 6.11 3.70
N LYS A 16 7.92 5.38 4.41
CA LYS A 16 9.38 5.47 4.33
C LYS A 16 9.88 5.09 2.93
N PHE A 17 9.37 4.00 2.35
CA PHE A 17 9.63 3.62 0.97
C PHE A 17 9.29 4.74 -0.01
N CYS A 18 8.10 5.32 0.10
CA CYS A 18 7.66 6.41 -0.77
C CYS A 18 8.48 7.70 -0.55
N SER A 19 8.97 7.97 0.66
CA SER A 19 9.75 9.18 0.96
C SER A 19 11.12 9.20 0.27
N ASN A 20 11.67 8.03 -0.05
CA ASN A 20 12.95 7.91 -0.76
C ASN A 20 12.89 6.75 -1.77
N LEU A 21 11.93 6.85 -2.68
CA LEU A 21 11.57 5.79 -3.62
C LEU A 21 12.76 5.35 -4.50
N GLU A 22 13.56 6.30 -4.96
CA GLU A 22 14.72 6.00 -5.79
C GLU A 22 15.76 5.17 -5.04
N TYR A 23 16.07 5.56 -3.82
CA TYR A 23 16.99 4.80 -2.95
C TYR A 23 16.49 3.38 -2.72
N TYR A 24 15.27 3.21 -2.18
CA TYR A 24 14.77 1.89 -1.84
C TYR A 24 14.56 0.98 -3.06
N SER A 25 14.21 1.52 -4.21
CA SER A 25 14.06 0.73 -5.43
C SER A 25 15.39 0.16 -5.96
N GLN A 26 16.50 0.75 -5.56
CA GLN A 26 17.87 0.30 -5.90
C GLN A 26 18.50 -0.59 -4.82
N CYS A 27 17.91 -0.62 -3.62
CA CYS A 27 18.38 -1.50 -2.55
C CYS A 27 18.23 -2.97 -2.94
N LYS A 28 19.19 -3.78 -2.50
CA LYS A 28 19.13 -5.23 -2.65
C LYS A 28 18.09 -5.82 -1.71
N LEU A 29 17.25 -6.73 -2.23
CA LEU A 29 16.37 -7.54 -1.39
C LEU A 29 17.20 -8.57 -0.60
N GLU A 30 17.05 -8.54 0.72
CA GLU A 30 17.60 -9.54 1.63
C GLU A 30 16.44 -10.35 2.23
N PHE A 31 16.30 -11.61 1.79
CA PHE A 31 15.24 -12.47 2.29
C PHE A 31 15.50 -12.89 3.73
N LEU A 32 14.45 -12.89 4.52
CA LEU A 32 14.45 -13.15 5.95
C LEU A 32 13.73 -14.48 6.24
N ASP A 33 14.03 -15.09 7.36
CA ASP A 33 13.24 -16.24 7.82
C ASP A 33 11.80 -15.80 8.09
N SER A 34 10.90 -16.16 7.16
CA SER A 34 9.50 -15.78 7.22
C SER A 34 8.78 -16.25 8.49
N SER A 35 9.28 -17.31 9.14
CA SER A 35 8.70 -17.82 10.38
C SER A 35 8.78 -16.83 11.55
N LEU A 36 9.70 -15.87 11.49
CA LEU A 36 9.84 -14.80 12.49
C LEU A 36 8.83 -13.66 12.31
N PHE A 37 8.18 -13.59 11.14
CA PHE A 37 7.31 -12.47 10.76
C PHE A 37 5.86 -12.86 10.55
N LEU A 38 5.61 -14.14 10.26
CA LEU A 38 4.30 -14.66 9.90
C LEU A 38 3.72 -15.53 10.99
N SER A 39 2.43 -15.36 11.23
CA SER A 39 1.66 -16.30 12.04
C SER A 39 1.32 -17.53 11.18
N SER A 40 1.63 -18.74 11.69
CA SER A 40 1.25 -19.99 11.01
C SER A 40 -0.26 -20.02 10.66
N PRO A 41 -0.70 -20.49 9.47
CA PRO A 41 0.04 -21.32 8.50
C PRO A 41 0.52 -20.58 7.23
N GLU A 42 0.50 -19.25 7.22
CA GLU A 42 0.87 -18.48 6.03
C GLU A 42 2.34 -18.68 5.66
N ARG A 43 2.62 -18.85 4.38
CA ARG A 43 3.97 -19.04 3.87
C ARG A 43 4.14 -18.24 2.59
N TYR A 44 4.77 -17.10 2.69
CA TYR A 44 5.22 -16.29 1.56
C TYR A 44 6.56 -15.63 1.88
N PRO A 45 7.35 -15.25 0.89
CA PRO A 45 8.63 -14.60 1.14
C PRO A 45 8.48 -13.28 1.89
N VAL A 46 9.39 -13.04 2.82
CA VAL A 46 9.56 -11.76 3.52
C VAL A 46 10.99 -11.30 3.26
N ALA A 47 11.18 -10.03 2.95
CA ALA A 47 12.50 -9.47 2.72
C ALA A 47 12.63 -8.10 3.37
N SER A 48 13.86 -7.72 3.69
CA SER A 48 14.22 -6.34 3.97
C SER A 48 14.74 -5.64 2.71
N LEU A 49 14.47 -4.35 2.65
CA LEU A 49 15.16 -3.39 1.81
C LEU A 49 15.79 -2.38 2.77
N ASP A 50 17.07 -2.59 3.10
CA ASP A 50 17.75 -1.83 4.16
C ASP A 50 16.91 -1.95 5.47
N ASP A 51 16.28 -0.89 5.91
CA ASP A 51 15.56 -0.80 7.18
C ASP A 51 14.03 -0.83 7.07
N ILE A 52 13.47 -1.26 5.94
CA ILE A 52 12.04 -1.53 5.75
C ILE A 52 11.78 -3.00 5.43
N ILE A 53 10.59 -3.49 5.79
CA ILE A 53 10.18 -4.88 5.56
C ILE A 53 9.10 -4.95 4.49
N ILE A 54 9.28 -5.87 3.54
CA ILE A 54 8.35 -6.15 2.45
C ILE A 54 7.85 -7.59 2.56
N TYR A 55 6.55 -7.77 2.43
CA TYR A 55 5.86 -9.05 2.44
C TYR A 55 5.34 -9.37 1.04
N PHE A 56 5.77 -10.48 0.49
CA PHE A 56 5.45 -10.93 -0.87
C PHE A 56 4.24 -11.88 -0.87
N LEU A 57 3.06 -11.38 -0.49
CA LEU A 57 1.83 -12.16 -0.20
C LEU A 57 1.41 -13.16 -1.27
N HIS A 58 1.71 -12.92 -2.54
CA HIS A 58 1.24 -13.73 -3.67
C HIS A 58 2.38 -14.39 -4.44
N TYR A 59 3.51 -14.63 -3.77
CA TYR A 59 4.69 -15.23 -4.37
C TYR A 59 4.99 -16.57 -3.71
N ALA A 60 5.26 -17.59 -4.55
CA ALA A 60 5.51 -18.93 -4.06
C ALA A 60 6.97 -19.16 -3.61
N SER A 61 7.91 -18.34 -4.08
CA SER A 61 9.33 -18.47 -3.77
C SER A 61 10.05 -17.12 -3.70
N GLU A 62 11.19 -17.12 -3.04
CA GLU A 62 12.08 -15.94 -2.97
C GLU A 62 12.62 -15.57 -4.36
N GLU A 63 12.89 -16.55 -5.21
CA GLU A 63 13.39 -16.32 -6.57
C GLU A 63 12.34 -15.59 -7.43
N ASP A 64 11.09 -16.05 -7.41
CA ASP A 64 9.99 -15.40 -8.12
C ASP A 64 9.76 -13.96 -7.57
N ALA A 65 9.80 -13.80 -6.25
CA ALA A 65 9.67 -12.50 -5.59
C ALA A 65 10.79 -11.53 -6.04
N ARG A 66 12.06 -11.99 -6.04
CA ARG A 66 13.22 -11.23 -6.49
C ARG A 66 13.10 -10.82 -7.95
N GLN A 67 12.84 -11.78 -8.82
CA GLN A 67 12.72 -11.51 -10.26
C GLN A 67 11.63 -10.46 -10.52
N LYS A 68 10.46 -10.60 -9.92
CA LYS A 68 9.36 -9.66 -10.11
C LYS A 68 9.64 -8.28 -9.53
N TRP A 69 10.33 -8.19 -8.40
CA TRP A 69 10.77 -6.93 -7.83
C TRP A 69 11.72 -6.20 -8.79
N GLU A 70 12.77 -6.87 -9.25
CA GLU A 70 13.75 -6.28 -10.19
C GLU A 70 13.13 -5.85 -11.52
N GLU A 71 12.20 -6.65 -12.07
CA GLU A 71 11.48 -6.29 -13.29
C GLU A 71 10.61 -5.04 -13.11
N ARG A 72 10.00 -4.85 -11.93
CA ARG A 72 9.08 -3.76 -11.67
C ARG A 72 9.80 -2.47 -11.31
N THR A 73 10.85 -2.56 -10.50
CA THR A 73 11.64 -1.36 -10.12
C THR A 73 12.29 -0.71 -11.32
N LYS A 74 12.77 -1.49 -12.30
CA LYS A 74 13.30 -0.98 -13.59
C LYS A 74 12.29 -0.19 -14.43
N ARG A 75 11.00 -0.32 -14.13
CA ARG A 75 9.91 0.35 -14.88
C ARG A 75 9.31 1.54 -14.15
N ILE A 76 9.86 1.94 -13.01
CA ILE A 76 9.41 3.11 -12.28
C ILE A 76 9.67 4.36 -13.14
N ASN A 77 8.63 5.13 -13.36
CA ASN A 77 8.75 6.47 -13.94
C ASN A 77 8.73 7.49 -12.80
N TYR A 78 9.90 7.95 -12.39
CA TYR A 78 10.06 8.87 -11.26
C TYR A 78 9.45 10.26 -11.50
N ASP A 79 9.26 10.66 -12.76
CA ASP A 79 8.62 11.92 -13.12
C ASP A 79 7.09 11.88 -12.95
N ASN A 80 6.52 10.68 -12.80
CA ASN A 80 5.07 10.50 -12.68
C ASN A 80 4.70 9.49 -11.58
N ILE A 81 5.00 9.84 -10.34
CA ILE A 81 4.65 9.04 -9.16
C ILE A 81 3.31 9.52 -8.58
N ARG A 82 2.47 8.58 -8.21
CA ARG A 82 1.22 8.77 -7.45
C ARG A 82 1.20 7.78 -6.30
N CYS A 83 0.93 8.25 -5.10
CA CYS A 83 0.93 7.40 -3.92
C CYS A 83 -0.48 7.29 -3.34
N ILE A 84 -0.91 6.05 -3.07
CA ILE A 84 -2.21 5.75 -2.46
C ILE A 84 -1.94 4.93 -1.20
N LEU A 85 -2.45 5.39 -0.07
CA LEU A 85 -2.40 4.69 1.20
C LEU A 85 -3.81 4.32 1.64
N SER A 86 -4.02 3.09 2.07
CA SER A 86 -5.25 2.68 2.78
C SER A 86 -5.00 2.72 4.28
N GLU A 87 -5.90 3.37 5.02
CA GLU A 87 -5.85 3.47 6.48
C GLU A 87 -6.24 2.13 7.13
N ARG A 88 -5.24 1.24 7.21
CA ARG A 88 -5.41 -0.12 7.76
C ARG A 88 -4.09 -0.61 8.38
N ASP A 89 -4.13 -1.79 8.98
CA ASP A 89 -2.94 -2.50 9.48
C ASP A 89 -2.12 -1.68 10.48
N GLY A 90 -2.82 -0.96 11.38
CA GLY A 90 -2.22 -0.13 12.40
C GLY A 90 -1.75 1.25 11.92
N CYS A 91 -2.26 1.72 10.77
CA CYS A 91 -2.04 3.10 10.32
C CYS A 91 -2.58 4.09 11.35
N THR A 92 -1.73 5.00 11.76
CA THR A 92 -2.06 6.03 12.75
C THR A 92 -2.35 7.38 12.09
N HIS A 93 -2.96 8.30 12.82
CA HIS A 93 -3.15 9.69 12.36
C HIS A 93 -1.82 10.35 11.96
N THR A 94 -0.76 10.15 12.75
CA THR A 94 0.59 10.66 12.43
C THR A 94 1.17 10.05 11.16
N ASP A 95 0.84 8.79 10.85
CA ASP A 95 1.23 8.16 9.58
C ASP A 95 0.53 8.85 8.40
N LEU A 96 -0.77 9.15 8.53
CA LEU A 96 -1.53 9.88 7.49
C LEU A 96 -0.97 11.29 7.28
N GLU A 97 -0.64 12.03 8.35
CA GLU A 97 0.02 13.34 8.25
C GLU A 97 1.37 13.25 7.54
N SER A 98 2.17 12.24 7.86
CA SER A 98 3.47 12.02 7.25
C SER A 98 3.34 11.65 5.77
N PHE A 99 2.35 10.82 5.43
CA PHE A 99 2.04 10.45 4.06
C PHE A 99 1.59 11.65 3.21
N ALA A 100 0.76 12.53 3.77
CA ALA A 100 0.28 13.73 3.08
C ALA A 100 1.41 14.74 2.75
N LYS A 101 2.55 14.66 3.45
CA LYS A 101 3.73 15.52 3.24
C LYS A 101 4.72 14.98 2.21
N LEU A 102 4.48 13.81 1.62
CA LEU A 102 5.34 13.26 0.58
C LEU A 102 5.44 14.20 -0.63
N PRO A 103 6.57 14.20 -1.36
CA PRO A 103 6.78 15.12 -2.49
C PRO A 103 5.99 14.74 -3.76
N TYR A 104 5.07 13.81 -3.68
CA TYR A 104 4.25 13.32 -4.78
C TYR A 104 2.77 13.63 -4.54
N PRO A 105 1.93 13.62 -5.57
CA PRO A 105 0.48 13.55 -5.37
C PRO A 105 0.10 12.31 -4.56
N THR A 106 -0.54 12.55 -3.40
CA THR A 106 -0.95 11.50 -2.46
C THR A 106 -2.46 11.47 -2.31
N VAL A 107 -3.01 10.32 -1.96
CA VAL A 107 -4.35 10.18 -1.40
C VAL A 107 -4.36 9.09 -0.33
N SER A 108 -4.95 9.40 0.82
CA SER A 108 -5.23 8.43 1.88
C SER A 108 -6.71 8.05 1.85
N LEU A 109 -6.99 6.76 1.63
CA LEU A 109 -8.34 6.22 1.73
C LEU A 109 -8.61 5.89 3.19
N VAL A 110 -9.66 6.50 3.77
CA VAL A 110 -9.94 6.46 5.21
C VAL A 110 -11.35 5.96 5.50
N HIS A 111 -11.57 5.34 6.67
CA HIS A 111 -12.86 4.76 7.07
C HIS A 111 -13.80 5.74 7.77
N HIS A 112 -13.34 6.94 8.11
CA HIS A 112 -14.12 8.03 8.69
C HIS A 112 -13.65 9.38 8.14
N PRO A 113 -14.48 10.44 8.19
CA PRO A 113 -14.07 11.75 7.73
C PRO A 113 -12.93 12.32 8.57
N ILE A 114 -11.87 12.80 7.89
CA ILE A 114 -10.72 13.49 8.50
C ILE A 114 -10.62 14.86 7.81
N SER A 115 -10.69 15.93 8.59
CA SER A 115 -10.71 17.30 8.06
C SER A 115 -9.40 18.07 8.21
N ASP A 116 -8.52 17.60 9.07
CA ASP A 116 -7.25 18.24 9.43
C ASP A 116 -6.05 17.69 8.65
N ILE A 117 -6.24 16.63 7.86
CA ILE A 117 -5.22 16.08 6.96
C ILE A 117 -5.66 16.26 5.51
N PRO A 118 -4.83 16.92 4.65
CA PRO A 118 -5.15 17.09 3.25
C PRO A 118 -5.09 15.76 2.49
N ASN A 119 -5.75 15.71 1.33
CA ASN A 119 -5.73 14.57 0.42
C ASN A 119 -6.25 13.27 1.04
N THR A 120 -7.21 13.36 1.96
CA THR A 120 -7.95 12.20 2.45
C THR A 120 -9.23 12.00 1.64
N CYS A 121 -9.57 10.74 1.38
CA CYS A 121 -10.82 10.33 0.76
C CYS A 121 -11.57 9.38 1.68
N TYR A 122 -12.72 9.80 2.18
CA TYR A 122 -13.57 8.99 3.01
C TYR A 122 -14.33 7.95 2.18
N ILE A 123 -14.09 6.68 2.46
CA ILE A 123 -14.80 5.54 1.87
C ILE A 123 -15.94 5.15 2.81
N ARG A 124 -17.16 5.37 2.37
CA ARG A 124 -18.37 5.18 3.17
C ARG A 124 -18.69 3.70 3.41
N GLY A 125 -19.23 3.39 4.58
CA GLY A 125 -19.71 2.04 4.93
C GLY A 125 -18.79 1.27 5.86
N PHE A 126 -17.73 1.90 6.34
CA PHE A 126 -16.79 1.35 7.33
C PHE A 126 -16.78 2.12 8.65
N GLU A 127 -17.78 2.97 8.91
CA GLU A 127 -17.86 3.88 10.06
C GLU A 127 -17.82 3.17 11.42
N GLY A 128 -18.32 1.94 11.46
CA GLY A 128 -18.30 1.09 12.66
C GLY A 128 -17.04 0.22 12.81
N GLN A 129 -16.08 0.34 11.90
CA GLN A 129 -14.84 -0.42 11.93
C GLN A 129 -13.72 0.39 12.59
N LYS A 130 -12.65 -0.31 12.97
CA LYS A 130 -11.45 0.34 13.54
C LYS A 130 -10.47 0.84 12.48
N GLN A 131 -10.68 0.46 11.23
CA GLN A 131 -9.83 0.77 10.09
C GLN A 131 -10.60 0.54 8.78
N LEU A 132 -10.05 0.99 7.67
CA LEU A 132 -10.57 0.69 6.35
C LEU A 132 -10.45 -0.82 6.06
N CYS A 133 -11.57 -1.47 5.70
CA CYS A 133 -11.60 -2.89 5.36
C CYS A 133 -11.41 -3.11 3.84
N ASN A 134 -11.89 -4.26 3.32
CA ASN A 134 -11.74 -4.60 1.91
C ASN A 134 -12.65 -3.75 1.02
N ILE A 135 -12.06 -2.79 0.32
CA ILE A 135 -12.77 -1.89 -0.59
C ILE A 135 -13.17 -2.53 -1.92
N MET A 136 -12.67 -3.73 -2.23
CA MET A 136 -13.02 -4.46 -3.45
C MET A 136 -14.37 -5.21 -3.33
N GLU A 137 -14.96 -5.25 -2.15
CA GLU A 137 -16.27 -5.81 -1.92
C GLU A 137 -17.39 -4.88 -2.42
N PHE A 138 -18.54 -5.49 -2.73
CA PHE A 138 -19.75 -4.73 -3.04
C PHE A 138 -20.28 -4.05 -1.77
N LYS A 139 -20.85 -2.85 -1.94
CA LYS A 139 -21.50 -2.13 -0.82
C LYS A 139 -22.60 -3.01 -0.22
N LYS A 140 -22.77 -2.93 1.11
CA LYS A 140 -23.71 -3.78 1.86
C LYS A 140 -25.10 -3.78 1.22
N GLY A 141 -25.67 -4.97 1.04
CA GLY A 141 -26.97 -5.17 0.44
C GLY A 141 -26.99 -5.23 -1.09
N GLN A 142 -25.84 -5.17 -1.75
CA GLN A 142 -25.73 -5.27 -3.20
C GLN A 142 -24.93 -6.52 -3.58
N TYR A 143 -25.51 -7.38 -4.41
CA TYR A 143 -24.81 -8.49 -5.07
C TYR A 143 -24.22 -8.07 -6.42
N PHE A 144 -24.73 -6.98 -7.00
CA PHE A 144 -24.29 -6.35 -8.24
C PHE A 144 -24.36 -4.84 -8.05
N GLY A 145 -23.46 -4.08 -8.65
CA GLY A 145 -23.48 -2.61 -8.58
C GLY A 145 -22.17 -2.04 -8.04
N GLN A 146 -22.30 -1.00 -7.22
CA GLN A 146 -21.13 -0.26 -6.73
C GLN A 146 -20.34 -1.04 -5.68
N LYS A 147 -19.03 -1.05 -5.85
CA LYS A 147 -18.06 -1.44 -4.81
C LYS A 147 -17.69 -0.24 -3.95
N TYR A 148 -17.11 -0.50 -2.77
CA TYR A 148 -16.52 0.58 -1.97
C TYR A 148 -15.38 1.28 -2.70
N PHE A 149 -14.65 0.56 -3.54
CA PHE A 149 -13.61 1.07 -4.43
C PHE A 149 -14.10 2.23 -5.33
N ASP A 150 -15.37 2.24 -5.71
CA ASP A 150 -15.95 3.25 -6.61
C ASP A 150 -16.19 4.62 -5.94
N ASP A 151 -15.98 4.74 -4.63
CA ASP A 151 -16.08 6.02 -3.91
C ASP A 151 -14.90 6.96 -4.19
N PHE A 152 -13.82 6.44 -4.77
CA PHE A 152 -12.68 7.23 -5.19
C PHE A 152 -12.46 7.14 -6.71
N ASP A 153 -12.27 8.28 -7.36
CA ASP A 153 -11.98 8.34 -8.81
C ASP A 153 -10.48 8.07 -9.09
N PHE A 154 -10.12 6.78 -9.08
CA PHE A 154 -8.77 6.32 -9.39
C PHE A 154 -8.31 6.75 -10.78
N VAL A 155 -9.21 6.76 -11.76
CA VAL A 155 -8.86 7.09 -13.15
C VAL A 155 -8.40 8.55 -13.23
N ASN A 156 -9.17 9.47 -12.66
CA ASN A 156 -8.81 10.87 -12.65
C ASN A 156 -7.53 11.13 -11.81
N PHE A 157 -7.37 10.45 -10.66
CA PHE A 157 -6.18 10.60 -9.83
C PHE A 157 -4.91 10.13 -10.52
N LEU A 158 -4.96 9.00 -11.24
CA LEU A 158 -3.78 8.40 -11.90
C LEU A 158 -3.42 9.08 -13.22
N ASN A 159 -4.33 9.84 -13.83
CA ASN A 159 -4.12 10.48 -15.14
C ASN A 159 -3.84 12.00 -15.07
N LYS A 160 -3.84 12.58 -13.88
CA LYS A 160 -3.41 13.98 -13.67
C LYS A 160 -1.91 14.08 -13.56
#